data_7639e69be6e914447b20ef4350fc241b
#
_entry.id   7639e69be6e914447b20ef4350fc241b
#
_cell.length_a   1.000
_cell.length_b   1.000
_cell.length_c   1.000
_cell.angle_alpha   90.00
_cell.angle_beta   90.00
_cell.angle_gamma   90.00
#
_symmetry.space_group_name_H-M   'P 1'
#
loop_
_entity.id
_entity.type
_entity.pdbx_description
1 polymer ?
#
loop_
_entity_poly.entity_id
_entity_poly.type
_entity_poly.pdbx_seq_one_letter_code
_entity_poly.pdbx_strand_id
1 'polypeptide(L)'
;MSKLKKLLPKRDLRARWLWVLALALTAVKLGLCSFQLIVASPDLSPIDDTLMFNLAKSISAGNWLGEYDWLTLGKHSFYALWLAFLNLLHVNIVVGGQALFAVSCLVLLAALKPVMRTNWGRLFVFAVTLYTPASWAENTLRVYRDNIYPSLVLLALAGLLGAFTRFREKPLRALPYYVAAGLSLAAAWLCHEDNALLLPFVLCAAAVYLASVSGQKHCAQKEPPSAAAGTISAVGRRHRGLVRHELQVLWPFYHQRFHFQRIQ
;
A
#
# COMPACT_ATOMS: atom_id res chain seq x y z
N MET A 1 -31.69 -23.34 20.85
CA MET A 1 -30.47 -22.48 20.93
C MET A 1 -29.20 -23.09 20.31
N SER A 2 -29.15 -24.33 19.84
CA SER A 2 -27.91 -24.96 19.31
C SER A 2 -27.63 -24.66 17.80
N LYS A 3 -28.62 -24.30 17.00
CA LYS A 3 -28.47 -24.03 15.56
C LYS A 3 -27.85 -22.65 15.22
N LEU A 4 -27.95 -21.67 16.13
CA LEU A 4 -27.39 -20.32 15.89
C LEU A 4 -25.84 -20.28 16.06
N LYS A 5 -25.25 -21.19 16.82
CA LYS A 5 -23.79 -21.29 16.99
C LYS A 5 -23.06 -21.82 15.74
N LYS A 6 -23.76 -22.47 14.79
CA LYS A 6 -23.16 -23.00 13.55
C LYS A 6 -23.06 -21.98 12.43
N LEU A 7 -23.73 -20.83 12.52
CA LEU A 7 -23.74 -19.77 11.48
C LEU A 7 -22.67 -18.69 11.66
N LEU A 8 -22.03 -18.64 12.81
CA LEU A 8 -20.88 -17.76 12.99
C LEU A 8 -19.66 -18.45 12.37
N PRO A 9 -19.04 -17.85 11.32
CA PRO A 9 -17.78 -18.40 10.79
C PRO A 9 -16.82 -18.53 11.96
N LYS A 10 -16.19 -19.71 12.11
CA LYS A 10 -15.07 -19.87 13.04
C LYS A 10 -14.03 -18.81 12.68
N ARG A 11 -14.16 -17.65 13.30
CA ARG A 11 -13.24 -16.54 13.15
C ARG A 11 -11.89 -17.07 13.60
N ASP A 12 -10.95 -17.16 12.69
CA ASP A 12 -9.59 -17.64 12.91
C ASP A 12 -8.97 -16.89 14.08
N LEU A 13 -9.10 -17.46 15.29
CA LEU A 13 -8.48 -16.93 16.50
C LEU A 13 -6.97 -16.77 16.30
N ARG A 14 -6.38 -17.63 15.42
CA ARG A 14 -4.97 -17.58 15.01
C ARG A 14 -4.59 -16.31 14.22
N ALA A 15 -5.53 -15.55 13.65
CA ALA A 15 -5.23 -14.31 12.94
C ALA A 15 -5.42 -13.05 13.80
N ARG A 16 -6.03 -13.16 14.99
CA ARG A 16 -6.27 -11.99 15.86
C ARG A 16 -4.98 -11.41 16.43
N TRP A 17 -4.06 -12.25 16.86
CA TRP A 17 -2.78 -11.82 17.41
C TRP A 17 -1.99 -10.95 16.42
N LEU A 18 -2.06 -11.27 15.12
CA LEU A 18 -1.39 -10.51 14.07
C LEU A 18 -1.85 -9.03 14.07
N TRP A 19 -3.17 -8.82 14.14
CA TRP A 19 -3.72 -7.48 14.16
C TRP A 19 -3.44 -6.76 15.49
N VAL A 20 -3.48 -7.47 16.60
CA VAL A 20 -3.12 -6.91 17.91
C VAL A 20 -1.67 -6.42 17.90
N LEU A 21 -0.73 -7.24 17.42
CA LEU A 21 0.68 -6.83 17.30
C LEU A 21 0.87 -5.70 16.29
N ALA A 22 0.19 -5.75 15.14
CA ALA A 22 0.28 -4.67 14.16
C ALA A 22 -0.23 -3.34 14.73
N LEU A 23 -1.35 -3.35 15.44
CA LEU A 23 -1.90 -2.15 16.10
C LEU A 23 -1.00 -1.68 17.24
N ALA A 24 -0.42 -2.60 18.02
CA ALA A 24 0.52 -2.24 19.10
C ALA A 24 1.78 -1.56 18.51
N LEU A 25 2.37 -2.12 17.45
CA LEU A 25 3.50 -1.50 16.74
C LEU A 25 3.13 -0.12 16.18
N THR A 26 1.93 0.00 15.60
CA THR A 26 1.42 1.30 15.11
C THR A 26 1.30 2.31 16.25
N ALA A 27 0.72 1.92 17.38
CA ALA A 27 0.56 2.79 18.55
C ALA A 27 1.91 3.25 19.10
N VAL A 28 2.89 2.35 19.20
CA VAL A 28 4.26 2.70 19.61
C VAL A 28 4.85 3.73 18.64
N LYS A 29 4.74 3.51 17.32
CA LYS A 29 5.26 4.47 16.33
C LYS A 29 4.60 5.84 16.48
N LEU A 30 3.28 5.90 16.54
CA LEU A 30 2.55 7.18 16.67
C LEU A 30 2.89 7.88 18.01
N GLY A 31 3.06 7.12 19.09
CA GLY A 31 3.52 7.63 20.36
C GLY A 31 4.92 8.26 20.26
N LEU A 32 5.86 7.60 19.59
CA LEU A 32 7.19 8.15 19.35
C LEU A 32 7.14 9.41 18.48
N CYS A 33 6.30 9.43 17.45
CA CYS A 33 6.14 10.57 16.56
C CYS A 33 5.48 11.78 17.25
N SER A 34 4.68 11.57 18.29
CA SER A 34 4.07 12.68 19.03
C SER A 34 5.07 13.56 19.81
N PHE A 35 6.27 13.04 20.04
CA PHE A 35 7.38 13.78 20.67
C PHE A 35 8.27 14.50 19.66
N GLN A 36 8.05 14.28 18.36
CA GLN A 36 8.83 14.94 17.32
C GLN A 36 8.30 16.35 17.08
N LEU A 37 9.23 17.29 16.95
CA LEU A 37 8.92 18.66 16.60
C LEU A 37 8.98 18.84 15.08
N ILE A 38 8.10 19.70 14.57
CA ILE A 38 8.15 20.13 13.17
C ILE A 38 9.33 21.07 13.03
N VAL A 39 10.20 20.75 12.09
CA VAL A 39 11.25 21.68 11.66
C VAL A 39 10.66 22.55 10.57
N ALA A 40 10.12 23.71 10.93
CA ALA A 40 9.89 24.75 9.95
C ALA A 40 11.27 25.37 9.63
N SER A 41 11.80 25.09 8.46
CA SER A 41 13.07 25.65 8.04
C SER A 41 12.83 26.68 6.94
N PRO A 42 12.54 27.93 7.31
CA PRO A 42 12.36 29.04 6.34
C PRO A 42 13.61 29.23 5.48
N ASP A 43 14.78 28.86 6.00
CA ASP A 43 16.08 29.06 5.33
C ASP A 43 16.35 28.05 4.23
N LEU A 44 15.79 26.82 4.33
CA LEU A 44 16.02 25.74 3.35
C LEU A 44 15.00 25.72 2.19
N SER A 45 13.78 26.14 2.42
CA SER A 45 12.73 26.23 1.38
C SER A 45 11.64 27.21 1.79
N PRO A 46 11.98 28.50 1.86
CA PRO A 46 11.08 29.53 2.41
C PRO A 46 9.82 29.71 1.60
N ILE A 47 9.88 29.48 0.29
CA ILE A 47 8.77 29.76 -0.64
C ILE A 47 7.74 28.63 -0.56
N ASP A 48 8.15 27.36 -0.71
CA ASP A 48 7.23 26.23 -0.83
C ASP A 48 6.51 25.91 0.49
N ASP A 49 7.25 25.85 1.61
CA ASP A 49 6.70 25.56 2.93
C ASP A 49 5.73 26.67 3.37
N THR A 50 6.11 27.93 3.13
CA THR A 50 5.26 29.11 3.44
C THR A 50 4.01 29.15 2.57
N LEU A 51 4.13 28.85 1.27
CA LEU A 51 2.99 28.77 0.37
C LEU A 51 1.96 27.75 0.86
N MET A 52 2.40 26.51 1.12
CA MET A 52 1.52 25.43 1.59
C MET A 52 0.82 25.80 2.91
N PHE A 53 1.55 26.40 3.84
CA PHE A 53 1.01 26.83 5.12
C PHE A 53 -0.02 27.96 4.96
N ASN A 54 0.27 28.98 4.14
CA ASN A 54 -0.65 30.10 3.90
C ASN A 54 -1.92 29.64 3.19
N LEU A 55 -1.82 28.75 2.20
CA LEU A 55 -2.99 28.15 1.55
C LEU A 55 -3.84 27.37 2.56
N ALA A 56 -3.22 26.56 3.43
CA ALA A 56 -3.93 25.82 4.47
C ALA A 56 -4.63 26.76 5.47
N LYS A 57 -3.97 27.86 5.85
CA LYS A 57 -4.55 28.89 6.73
C LYS A 57 -5.77 29.56 6.08
N SER A 58 -5.69 29.92 4.79
CA SER A 58 -6.80 30.49 4.03
C SER A 58 -7.99 29.54 3.95
N ILE A 59 -7.75 28.27 3.62
CA ILE A 59 -8.78 27.22 3.58
C ILE A 59 -9.43 27.06 4.96
N SER A 60 -8.64 27.03 6.04
CA SER A 60 -9.15 26.91 7.41
C SER A 60 -9.98 28.11 7.86
N ALA A 61 -9.72 29.30 7.28
CA ALA A 61 -10.50 30.51 7.50
C ALA A 61 -11.77 30.60 6.65
N GLY A 62 -12.05 29.61 5.80
CA GLY A 62 -13.18 29.60 4.87
C GLY A 62 -12.93 30.34 3.55
N ASN A 63 -11.75 30.88 3.34
CA ASN A 63 -11.34 31.55 2.11
C ASN A 63 -10.59 30.53 1.25
N TRP A 64 -11.27 29.94 0.27
CA TRP A 64 -10.66 28.97 -0.65
C TRP A 64 -9.38 29.54 -1.28
N LEU A 65 -8.23 28.90 -1.08
CA LEU A 65 -6.90 29.25 -1.59
C LEU A 65 -6.44 30.72 -1.40
N GLY A 66 -7.25 31.61 -0.79
CA GLY A 66 -6.93 33.02 -0.53
C GLY A 66 -6.91 33.88 -1.79
N GLU A 67 -6.15 34.98 -1.75
CA GLU A 67 -5.94 35.85 -2.92
C GLU A 67 -5.13 35.10 -3.98
N TYR A 68 -5.59 35.19 -5.23
CA TYR A 68 -4.96 34.51 -6.36
C TYR A 68 -3.76 35.32 -6.86
N ASP A 69 -2.59 34.70 -6.77
CA ASP A 69 -1.35 35.18 -7.35
C ASP A 69 -0.73 34.11 -8.28
N TRP A 70 0.42 34.41 -8.88
CA TRP A 70 1.12 33.51 -9.78
C TRP A 70 1.66 32.24 -9.11
N LEU A 71 1.77 32.23 -7.78
CA LEU A 71 2.20 31.07 -6.99
C LEU A 71 1.04 30.18 -6.54
N THR A 72 -0.19 30.70 -6.51
CA THR A 72 -1.36 29.99 -5.93
C THR A 72 -1.59 28.61 -6.56
N LEU A 73 -1.36 28.48 -7.87
CA LEU A 73 -1.44 27.20 -8.60
C LEU A 73 -0.05 26.62 -8.96
N GLY A 74 1.02 27.27 -8.53
CA GLY A 74 2.39 26.81 -8.79
C GLY A 74 2.71 25.45 -8.16
N LYS A 75 1.96 25.07 -7.13
CA LYS A 75 2.01 23.75 -6.49
C LYS A 75 0.60 23.21 -6.35
N HIS A 76 0.46 21.89 -6.41
CA HIS A 76 -0.82 21.24 -6.21
C HIS A 76 -1.37 21.48 -4.80
N SER A 77 -2.67 21.77 -4.67
CA SER A 77 -3.29 22.24 -3.42
C SER A 77 -3.68 21.11 -2.45
N PHE A 78 -3.54 19.84 -2.81
CA PHE A 78 -3.99 18.71 -1.98
C PHE A 78 -3.30 18.68 -0.61
N TYR A 79 -2.02 19.02 -0.54
CA TYR A 79 -1.31 19.05 0.73
C TYR A 79 -1.84 20.17 1.65
N ALA A 80 -2.18 21.32 1.09
CA ALA A 80 -2.81 22.40 1.86
C ALA A 80 -4.19 22.02 2.40
N LEU A 81 -4.98 21.27 1.62
CA LEU A 81 -6.25 20.67 2.09
C LEU A 81 -6.01 19.68 3.23
N TRP A 82 -4.96 18.84 3.12
CA TRP A 82 -4.57 17.93 4.19
C TRP A 82 -4.22 18.66 5.48
N LEU A 83 -3.42 19.72 5.39
CA LEU A 83 -3.07 20.56 6.55
C LEU A 83 -4.30 21.22 7.18
N ALA A 84 -5.21 21.76 6.37
CA ALA A 84 -6.47 22.33 6.86
C ALA A 84 -7.36 21.27 7.54
N PHE A 85 -7.42 20.06 6.99
CA PHE A 85 -8.11 18.92 7.61
C PHE A 85 -7.50 18.52 8.96
N LEU A 86 -6.17 18.45 9.07
CA LEU A 86 -5.49 18.18 10.34
C LEU A 86 -5.73 19.29 11.38
N ASN A 87 -5.75 20.55 10.92
CA ASN A 87 -6.08 21.67 11.78
C ASN A 87 -7.51 21.57 12.34
N LEU A 88 -8.47 21.21 11.50
CA LEU A 88 -9.86 20.95 11.92
C LEU A 88 -9.96 19.85 12.99
N LEU A 89 -9.15 18.80 12.86
CA LEU A 89 -9.09 17.70 13.82
C LEU A 89 -8.18 17.99 15.03
N HIS A 90 -7.51 19.14 15.08
CA HIS A 90 -6.50 19.48 16.11
C HIS A 90 -5.38 18.43 16.24
N VAL A 91 -5.00 17.81 15.12
CA VAL A 91 -3.94 16.79 15.05
C VAL A 91 -2.64 17.40 14.59
N ASN A 92 -1.54 17.05 15.27
CA ASN A 92 -0.20 17.45 14.87
C ASN A 92 0.13 16.90 13.46
N ILE A 93 0.78 17.72 12.63
CA ILE A 93 1.11 17.41 11.22
C ILE A 93 1.96 16.13 11.12
N VAL A 94 2.96 15.97 11.99
CA VAL A 94 3.82 14.76 12.00
C VAL A 94 2.99 13.53 12.32
N VAL A 95 2.18 13.60 13.37
CA VAL A 95 1.30 12.49 13.78
C VAL A 95 0.29 12.16 12.67
N GLY A 96 -0.30 13.17 12.05
CA GLY A 96 -1.24 12.99 10.94
C GLY A 96 -0.63 12.29 9.73
N GLY A 97 0.56 12.73 9.29
CA GLY A 97 1.31 12.10 8.20
C GLY A 97 1.69 10.65 8.52
N GLN A 98 2.20 10.41 9.73
CA GLN A 98 2.57 9.06 10.19
C GLN A 98 1.36 8.15 10.41
N ALA A 99 0.21 8.70 10.79
CA ALA A 99 -1.05 7.95 10.87
C ALA A 99 -1.51 7.49 9.48
N LEU A 100 -1.44 8.37 8.48
CA LEU A 100 -1.73 8.01 7.09
C LEU A 100 -0.77 6.91 6.59
N PHE A 101 0.53 7.03 6.90
CA PHE A 101 1.50 5.99 6.57
C PHE A 101 1.20 4.66 7.25
N ALA A 102 0.84 4.68 8.52
CA ALA A 102 0.45 3.49 9.26
C ALA A 102 -0.81 2.83 8.68
N VAL A 103 -1.83 3.61 8.28
CA VAL A 103 -3.01 3.11 7.56
C VAL A 103 -2.59 2.42 6.26
N SER A 104 -1.69 3.01 5.49
CA SER A 104 -1.18 2.42 4.25
C SER A 104 -0.48 1.07 4.50
N CYS A 105 0.33 0.98 5.57
CA CYS A 105 0.96 -0.27 6.00
C CYS A 105 -0.06 -1.32 6.45
N LEU A 106 -1.12 -0.94 7.16
CA LEU A 106 -2.20 -1.85 7.57
C LEU A 106 -2.98 -2.38 6.37
N VAL A 107 -3.24 -1.54 5.37
CA VAL A 107 -3.85 -1.97 4.10
C VAL A 107 -2.93 -2.93 3.36
N LEU A 108 -1.61 -2.67 3.33
CA LEU A 108 -0.62 -3.59 2.77
C LEU A 108 -0.63 -4.95 3.51
N LEU A 109 -0.63 -4.94 4.85
CA LEU A 109 -0.72 -6.16 5.67
C LEU A 109 -1.97 -6.98 5.31
N ALA A 110 -3.11 -6.32 5.11
CA ALA A 110 -4.35 -6.96 4.68
C ALA A 110 -4.26 -7.46 3.23
N ALA A 111 -3.66 -6.69 2.32
CA ALA A 111 -3.50 -7.03 0.91
C ALA A 111 -2.62 -8.27 0.71
N LEU A 112 -1.58 -8.44 1.52
CA LEU A 112 -0.64 -9.57 1.46
C LEU A 112 -1.24 -10.92 1.88
N LYS A 113 -2.45 -10.97 2.45
CA LYS A 113 -3.04 -12.24 2.93
C LYS A 113 -3.11 -13.36 1.88
N PRO A 114 -3.51 -13.15 0.62
CA PRO A 114 -3.53 -14.20 -0.39
C PRO A 114 -2.14 -14.55 -0.94
N VAL A 115 -1.19 -13.62 -0.87
CA VAL A 115 0.17 -13.78 -1.41
C VAL A 115 1.08 -14.53 -0.44
N MET A 116 1.02 -14.15 0.83
CA MET A 116 1.90 -14.72 1.87
C MET A 116 1.15 -15.73 2.74
N ARG A 117 1.68 -16.96 2.79
CA ARG A 117 1.07 -18.07 3.56
C ARG A 117 1.25 -17.91 5.06
N THR A 118 2.34 -17.30 5.52
CA THR A 118 2.69 -17.20 6.93
C THR A 118 2.31 -15.85 7.53
N ASN A 119 1.68 -15.85 8.70
CA ASN A 119 1.35 -14.63 9.42
C ASN A 119 2.60 -13.90 9.93
N TRP A 120 3.65 -14.63 10.30
CA TRP A 120 4.93 -14.06 10.72
C TRP A 120 5.62 -13.29 9.60
N GLY A 121 5.66 -13.86 8.37
CA GLY A 121 6.20 -13.15 7.21
C GLY A 121 5.44 -11.85 6.91
N ARG A 122 4.10 -11.88 7.02
CA ARG A 122 3.27 -10.68 6.84
C ARG A 122 3.56 -9.62 7.91
N LEU A 123 3.69 -10.05 9.17
CA LEU A 123 4.03 -9.14 10.29
C LEU A 123 5.43 -8.55 10.10
N PHE A 124 6.38 -9.37 9.65
CA PHE A 124 7.75 -8.91 9.36
C PHE A 124 7.75 -7.83 8.27
N VAL A 125 7.09 -8.07 7.12
CA VAL A 125 6.96 -7.06 6.06
C VAL A 125 6.30 -5.80 6.58
N PHE A 126 5.22 -5.93 7.35
CA PHE A 126 4.55 -4.80 7.98
C PHE A 126 5.48 -4.00 8.89
N ALA A 127 6.21 -4.67 9.78
CA ALA A 127 7.11 -4.02 10.73
C ALA A 127 8.27 -3.31 10.02
N VAL A 128 8.90 -3.96 9.04
CA VAL A 128 9.98 -3.36 8.24
C VAL A 128 9.48 -2.15 7.46
N THR A 129 8.30 -2.24 6.85
CA THR A 129 7.72 -1.11 6.13
C THR A 129 7.34 0.02 7.08
N LEU A 130 6.69 -0.29 8.21
CA LEU A 130 6.24 0.72 9.18
C LEU A 130 7.42 1.48 9.79
N TYR A 131 8.52 0.80 10.11
CA TYR A 131 9.72 1.37 10.74
C TYR A 131 10.86 1.63 9.75
N THR A 132 10.55 1.75 8.45
CA THR A 132 11.57 2.10 7.47
C THR A 132 12.26 3.43 7.83
N PRO A 133 13.61 3.53 7.74
CA PRO A 133 14.32 4.77 8.03
C PRO A 133 13.82 5.97 7.23
N ALA A 134 13.38 5.77 5.99
CA ALA A 134 12.83 6.83 5.15
C ALA A 134 11.60 7.51 5.76
N SER A 135 10.82 6.81 6.60
CA SER A 135 9.66 7.39 7.29
C SER A 135 10.01 8.30 8.46
N TRP A 136 11.29 8.36 8.83
CA TRP A 136 11.85 9.21 9.90
C TRP A 136 12.77 10.30 9.34
N ALA A 137 12.88 10.40 8.03
CA ALA A 137 13.74 11.36 7.37
C ALA A 137 13.29 12.81 7.64
N GLU A 138 14.23 13.73 7.61
CA GLU A 138 13.99 15.16 7.87
C GLU A 138 12.86 15.73 7.01
N ASN A 139 12.76 15.33 5.76
CA ASN A 139 11.69 15.76 4.84
C ASN A 139 10.28 15.45 5.34
N THR A 140 10.10 14.39 6.14
CA THR A 140 8.79 14.05 6.73
C THR A 140 8.42 14.93 7.92
N LEU A 141 9.39 15.65 8.49
CA LEU A 141 9.21 16.57 9.61
C LEU A 141 8.96 18.02 9.15
N ARG A 142 9.01 18.28 7.86
CA ARG A 142 8.75 19.61 7.27
C ARG A 142 7.29 19.77 6.89
N VAL A 143 6.86 21.03 6.76
CA VAL A 143 5.56 21.40 6.21
C VAL A 143 5.62 21.28 4.68
N TYR A 144 5.84 20.06 4.19
CA TYR A 144 6.00 19.79 2.77
C TYR A 144 5.28 18.49 2.37
N ARG A 145 4.88 18.42 1.12
CA ARG A 145 4.08 17.32 0.56
C ARG A 145 4.71 15.92 0.71
N ASP A 146 6.03 15.83 0.86
CA ASP A 146 6.75 14.58 1.13
C ASP A 146 6.34 13.92 2.46
N ASN A 147 5.70 14.68 3.36
CA ASN A 147 5.11 14.14 4.58
C ASN A 147 4.04 13.08 4.30
N ILE A 148 3.23 13.23 3.24
CA ILE A 148 2.11 12.32 2.93
C ILE A 148 2.25 11.60 1.60
N TYR A 149 3.02 12.11 0.65
CA TYR A 149 3.13 11.53 -0.69
C TYR A 149 3.55 10.05 -0.71
N PRO A 150 4.60 9.62 0.02
CA PRO A 150 4.96 8.21 0.10
C PRO A 150 3.86 7.31 0.68
N SER A 151 3.06 7.86 1.60
CA SER A 151 1.91 7.16 2.20
C SER A 151 0.81 6.91 1.17
N LEU A 152 0.51 7.91 0.34
CA LEU A 152 -0.49 7.80 -0.73
C LEU A 152 -0.05 6.81 -1.80
N VAL A 153 1.22 6.84 -2.21
CA VAL A 153 1.79 5.88 -3.16
C VAL A 153 1.73 4.45 -2.60
N LEU A 154 2.13 4.25 -1.35
CA LEU A 154 2.06 2.95 -0.69
C LEU A 154 0.62 2.44 -0.61
N LEU A 155 -0.34 3.32 -0.27
CA LEU A 155 -1.75 2.99 -0.19
C LEU A 155 -2.31 2.59 -1.56
N ALA A 156 -1.92 3.29 -2.63
CA ALA A 156 -2.29 2.97 -3.99
C ALA A 156 -1.79 1.58 -4.40
N LEU A 157 -0.51 1.31 -4.18
CA LEU A 157 0.10 0.01 -4.51
C LEU A 157 -0.49 -1.13 -3.68
N ALA A 158 -0.70 -0.93 -2.38
CA ALA A 158 -1.35 -1.89 -1.50
C ALA A 158 -2.81 -2.16 -1.93
N GLY A 159 -3.53 -1.12 -2.32
CA GLY A 159 -4.88 -1.21 -2.86
C GLY A 159 -4.93 -2.01 -4.16
N LEU A 160 -4.06 -1.71 -5.14
CA LEU A 160 -3.96 -2.45 -6.39
C LEU A 160 -3.63 -3.93 -6.14
N LEU A 161 -2.64 -4.22 -5.28
CA LEU A 161 -2.30 -5.59 -4.89
C LEU A 161 -3.49 -6.31 -4.26
N GLY A 162 -4.17 -5.66 -3.34
CA GLY A 162 -5.34 -6.21 -2.65
C GLY A 162 -6.52 -6.48 -3.59
N ALA A 163 -6.75 -5.57 -4.55
CA ALA A 163 -7.79 -5.69 -5.56
C ALA A 163 -7.50 -6.84 -6.53
N PHE A 164 -6.33 -6.86 -7.16
CA PHE A 164 -5.94 -7.85 -8.16
C PHE A 164 -5.94 -9.27 -7.60
N THR A 165 -5.47 -9.45 -6.38
CA THR A 165 -5.41 -10.78 -5.75
C THR A 165 -6.77 -11.34 -5.34
N ARG A 166 -7.82 -10.50 -5.25
CA ARG A 166 -9.17 -10.91 -4.79
C ARG A 166 -10.24 -10.85 -5.87
N PHE A 167 -9.99 -10.14 -6.95
CA PHE A 167 -11.01 -9.88 -7.98
C PHE A 167 -11.67 -11.14 -8.52
N ARG A 168 -10.90 -12.20 -8.78
CA ARG A 168 -11.42 -13.44 -9.39
C ARG A 168 -12.27 -14.28 -8.45
N GLU A 169 -11.88 -14.39 -7.19
CA GLU A 169 -12.53 -15.30 -6.24
C GLU A 169 -13.66 -14.61 -5.48
N LYS A 170 -13.50 -13.35 -5.15
CA LYS A 170 -14.40 -12.59 -4.27
C LYS A 170 -14.46 -11.11 -4.65
N PRO A 171 -15.15 -10.75 -5.76
CA PRO A 171 -15.16 -9.39 -6.31
C PRO A 171 -15.63 -8.34 -5.29
N LEU A 172 -16.64 -8.64 -4.46
CA LEU A 172 -17.10 -7.73 -3.41
C LEU A 172 -16.03 -7.43 -2.34
N ARG A 173 -15.10 -8.35 -2.10
CA ARG A 173 -13.97 -8.13 -1.18
C ARG A 173 -12.82 -7.37 -1.83
N ALA A 174 -12.79 -7.27 -3.14
CA ALA A 174 -11.84 -6.43 -3.88
C ALA A 174 -12.26 -4.95 -3.90
N LEU A 175 -13.56 -4.66 -3.79
CA LEU A 175 -14.10 -3.30 -3.89
C LEU A 175 -13.41 -2.28 -2.96
N PRO A 176 -13.26 -2.50 -1.65
CA PRO A 176 -12.60 -1.53 -0.77
C PRO A 176 -11.15 -1.25 -1.18
N TYR A 177 -10.46 -2.23 -1.76
CA TYR A 177 -9.10 -2.05 -2.26
C TYR A 177 -9.06 -1.23 -3.55
N TYR A 178 -10.04 -1.38 -4.46
CA TYR A 178 -10.18 -0.52 -5.62
C TYR A 178 -10.46 0.93 -5.23
N VAL A 179 -11.36 1.13 -4.27
CA VAL A 179 -11.67 2.47 -3.75
C VAL A 179 -10.42 3.09 -3.10
N ALA A 180 -9.70 2.34 -2.25
CA ALA A 180 -8.48 2.82 -1.64
C ALA A 180 -7.41 3.17 -2.69
N ALA A 181 -7.22 2.31 -3.71
CA ALA A 181 -6.27 2.57 -4.80
C ALA A 181 -6.66 3.81 -5.62
N GLY A 182 -7.93 3.93 -6.01
CA GLY A 182 -8.41 5.05 -6.81
C GLY A 182 -8.29 6.38 -6.08
N LEU A 183 -8.76 6.44 -4.84
CA LEU A 183 -8.69 7.66 -4.03
C LEU A 183 -7.23 8.06 -3.73
N SER A 184 -6.37 7.10 -3.40
CA SER A 184 -4.97 7.39 -3.11
C SER A 184 -4.18 7.80 -4.36
N LEU A 185 -4.45 7.22 -5.53
CA LEU A 185 -3.87 7.66 -6.80
C LEU A 185 -4.31 9.08 -7.15
N ALA A 186 -5.61 9.40 -7.01
CA ALA A 186 -6.11 10.73 -7.24
C ALA A 186 -5.49 11.76 -6.27
N ALA A 187 -5.42 11.41 -4.98
CA ALA A 187 -4.79 12.26 -3.97
C ALA A 187 -3.29 12.45 -4.24
N ALA A 188 -2.57 11.38 -4.62
CA ALA A 188 -1.15 11.45 -4.97
C ALA A 188 -0.92 12.32 -6.21
N TRP A 189 -1.81 12.22 -7.23
CA TRP A 189 -1.76 13.08 -8.42
C TRP A 189 -1.94 14.55 -8.07
N LEU A 190 -2.88 14.86 -7.19
CA LEU A 190 -3.14 16.22 -6.71
C LEU A 190 -2.12 16.68 -5.65
N CYS A 191 -1.23 15.82 -5.19
CA CYS A 191 -0.21 16.13 -4.21
C CYS A 191 1.14 16.44 -4.86
N HIS A 192 1.52 15.68 -5.90
CA HIS A 192 2.85 15.77 -6.48
C HIS A 192 2.83 15.57 -8.00
N GLU A 193 3.55 16.44 -8.73
CA GLU A 193 3.65 16.42 -10.20
C GLU A 193 4.28 15.12 -10.73
N ASP A 194 5.28 14.59 -10.00
CA ASP A 194 6.02 13.39 -10.40
C ASP A 194 5.16 12.12 -10.38
N ASN A 195 3.94 12.21 -9.87
CA ASN A 195 3.02 11.06 -9.86
C ASN A 195 2.67 10.57 -11.28
N ALA A 196 2.87 11.40 -12.29
CA ALA A 196 2.75 10.99 -13.69
C ALA A 196 3.65 9.78 -14.02
N LEU A 197 4.82 9.65 -13.36
CA LEU A 197 5.74 8.53 -13.53
C LEU A 197 5.18 7.19 -13.01
N LEU A 198 4.19 7.20 -12.12
CA LEU A 198 3.53 5.97 -11.66
C LEU A 198 2.54 5.42 -12.68
N LEU A 199 2.01 6.23 -13.58
CA LEU A 199 0.98 5.82 -14.54
C LEU A 199 1.45 4.67 -15.44
N PRO A 200 2.64 4.70 -16.07
CA PRO A 200 3.13 3.58 -16.87
C PRO A 200 3.21 2.27 -16.08
N PHE A 201 3.68 2.33 -14.83
CA PHE A 201 3.78 1.14 -13.98
C PHE A 201 2.40 0.55 -13.63
N VAL A 202 1.42 1.40 -13.32
CA VAL A 202 0.05 0.99 -13.04
C VAL A 202 -0.59 0.38 -14.30
N LEU A 203 -0.40 0.99 -15.45
CA LEU A 203 -0.91 0.49 -16.72
C LEU A 203 -0.26 -0.85 -17.11
N CYS A 204 1.06 -0.98 -16.97
CA CYS A 204 1.77 -2.24 -17.20
C CYS A 204 1.28 -3.35 -16.25
N ALA A 205 1.15 -3.06 -14.97
CA ALA A 205 0.62 -4.02 -13.99
C ALA A 205 -0.81 -4.45 -14.32
N ALA A 206 -1.67 -3.51 -14.71
CA ALA A 206 -3.04 -3.80 -15.15
C ALA A 206 -3.06 -4.64 -16.43
N ALA A 207 -2.22 -4.32 -17.43
CA ALA A 207 -2.13 -5.07 -18.67
C ALA A 207 -1.66 -6.52 -18.45
N VAL A 208 -0.60 -6.72 -17.66
CA VAL A 208 -0.11 -8.06 -17.28
C VAL A 208 -1.19 -8.85 -16.55
N TYR A 209 -1.91 -8.21 -15.61
CA TYR A 209 -3.01 -8.84 -14.90
C TYR A 209 -4.14 -9.25 -15.85
N LEU A 210 -4.60 -8.36 -16.74
CA LEU A 210 -5.65 -8.64 -17.72
C LEU A 210 -5.24 -9.75 -18.67
N ALA A 211 -4.01 -9.74 -19.17
CA ALA A 211 -3.47 -10.79 -20.03
C ALA A 211 -3.47 -12.16 -19.34
N SER A 212 -3.07 -12.20 -18.04
CA SER A 212 -3.09 -13.44 -17.25
C SER A 212 -4.50 -13.99 -17.06
N VAL A 213 -5.50 -13.11 -16.88
CA VAL A 213 -6.90 -13.48 -16.76
C VAL A 213 -7.48 -14.00 -18.07
N SER A 214 -7.16 -13.35 -19.20
CA SER A 214 -7.63 -13.73 -20.54
C SER A 214 -7.02 -15.05 -21.00
N GLY A 215 -5.73 -15.26 -20.80
CA GLY A 215 -5.03 -16.50 -21.16
C GLY A 215 -5.61 -17.74 -20.47
N GLN A 216 -6.05 -17.61 -19.22
CA GLN A 216 -6.66 -18.74 -18.49
C GLN A 216 -8.07 -19.06 -18.98
N LYS A 217 -8.86 -18.09 -19.47
CA LYS A 217 -10.16 -18.35 -20.08
C LYS A 217 -10.00 -19.19 -21.36
N HIS A 218 -9.02 -18.90 -22.16
CA HIS A 218 -8.74 -19.65 -23.40
C HIS A 218 -8.29 -21.10 -23.13
N CYS A 219 -7.53 -21.36 -22.08
CA CYS A 219 -7.15 -22.73 -21.69
C CYS A 219 -8.34 -23.52 -21.14
N ALA A 220 -9.22 -22.89 -20.34
CA ALA A 220 -10.40 -23.55 -19.80
C ALA A 220 -11.45 -23.90 -20.87
N GLN A 221 -11.50 -23.13 -21.96
CA GLN A 221 -12.46 -23.34 -23.05
C GLN A 221 -12.00 -24.41 -24.08
N LYS A 222 -10.73 -24.82 -24.03
CA LYS A 222 -10.17 -25.87 -24.89
C LYS A 222 -10.26 -27.29 -24.30
N GLU A 223 -10.70 -27.45 -23.05
CA GLU A 223 -10.95 -28.80 -22.51
C GLU A 223 -12.33 -29.33 -22.97
N PRO A 224 -12.41 -30.47 -23.62
CA PRO A 224 -13.69 -31.07 -24.03
C PRO A 224 -14.50 -31.49 -22.82
N PRO A 225 -15.86 -31.39 -22.88
CA PRO A 225 -16.74 -31.59 -21.72
C PRO A 225 -16.78 -32.99 -21.14
N SER A 226 -16.07 -33.96 -21.70
CA SER A 226 -16.08 -35.35 -21.23
C SER A 226 -15.10 -35.65 -20.10
N ALA A 227 -14.21 -34.70 -19.73
CA ALA A 227 -13.17 -34.92 -18.71
C ALA A 227 -13.57 -34.40 -17.30
N ALA A 228 -14.79 -33.87 -17.14
CA ALA A 228 -15.16 -33.12 -15.93
C ALA A 228 -15.40 -33.95 -14.66
N ALA A 229 -15.50 -35.28 -14.76
CA ALA A 229 -15.80 -36.13 -13.61
C ALA A 229 -14.58 -36.64 -12.82
N GLY A 230 -13.37 -36.54 -13.40
CA GLY A 230 -12.14 -37.12 -12.81
C GLY A 230 -11.12 -36.13 -12.29
N THR A 231 -11.27 -34.82 -12.55
CA THR A 231 -10.14 -33.86 -12.54
C THR A 231 -10.03 -32.99 -11.28
N ILE A 232 -10.98 -33.03 -10.33
CA ILE A 232 -10.91 -32.23 -9.10
C ILE A 232 -9.73 -32.63 -8.21
N SER A 233 -9.23 -33.89 -8.33
CA SER A 233 -8.06 -34.34 -7.57
C SER A 233 -6.72 -34.09 -8.26
N ALA A 234 -6.70 -33.87 -9.59
CA ALA A 234 -5.48 -33.73 -10.38
C ALA A 234 -4.95 -32.28 -10.43
N VAL A 235 -5.83 -31.27 -10.43
CA VAL A 235 -5.44 -29.85 -10.46
C VAL A 235 -4.65 -29.43 -9.22
N GLY A 236 -5.01 -29.99 -8.05
CA GLY A 236 -4.26 -29.75 -6.80
C GLY A 236 -2.85 -30.38 -6.79
N ARG A 237 -2.59 -31.39 -7.63
CA ARG A 237 -1.27 -32.05 -7.75
C ARG A 237 -0.38 -31.41 -8.83
N ARG A 238 -0.96 -30.91 -9.91
CA ARG A 238 -0.17 -30.25 -11.00
C ARG A 238 0.45 -28.93 -10.54
N HIS A 239 -0.24 -28.13 -9.74
CA HIS A 239 0.33 -26.88 -9.21
C HIS A 239 1.52 -27.12 -8.26
N ARG A 240 1.56 -28.26 -7.56
CA ARG A 240 2.71 -28.63 -6.72
C ARG A 240 3.91 -29.17 -7.53
N GLY A 241 3.67 -29.72 -8.70
CA GLY A 241 4.71 -30.25 -9.59
C GLY A 241 5.44 -29.13 -10.36
N LEU A 242 4.71 -28.13 -10.87
CA LEU A 242 5.29 -27.02 -11.65
C LEU A 242 6.21 -26.13 -10.78
N VAL A 243 5.79 -25.79 -9.56
CA VAL A 243 6.64 -25.01 -8.64
C VAL A 243 7.90 -25.78 -8.23
N ARG A 244 7.84 -27.12 -8.16
CA ARG A 244 9.04 -27.94 -7.89
C ARG A 244 9.99 -28.01 -9.06
N HIS A 245 9.48 -28.03 -10.28
CA HIS A 245 10.29 -28.12 -11.49
C HIS A 245 11.03 -26.81 -11.77
N GLU A 246 10.40 -25.66 -11.58
CA GLU A 246 11.07 -24.35 -11.76
C GLU A 246 12.16 -24.12 -10.70
N LEU A 247 11.95 -24.55 -9.45
CA LEU A 247 12.97 -24.46 -8.41
C LEU A 247 14.16 -25.39 -8.66
N GLN A 248 13.95 -26.54 -9.31
CA GLN A 248 15.04 -27.44 -9.68
C GLN A 248 15.86 -26.95 -10.87
N VAL A 249 15.29 -26.17 -11.78
CA VAL A 249 16.00 -25.59 -12.94
C VAL A 249 16.88 -24.40 -12.52
N LEU A 250 16.48 -23.65 -11.49
CA LEU A 250 17.26 -22.50 -10.98
C LEU A 250 18.38 -22.89 -10.00
N TRP A 251 18.30 -24.09 -9.38
CA TRP A 251 19.29 -24.56 -8.39
C TRP A 251 20.72 -24.74 -8.91
N PRO A 252 20.99 -25.24 -10.15
CA PRO A 252 22.34 -25.38 -10.67
C PRO A 252 23.08 -24.05 -10.90
N PHE A 253 22.33 -22.96 -11.23
CA PHE A 253 22.95 -21.64 -11.48
C PHE A 253 23.44 -20.95 -10.21
N TYR A 254 22.86 -21.29 -9.06
CA TYR A 254 23.27 -20.70 -7.77
C TYR A 254 24.56 -21.34 -7.23
N HIS A 255 24.79 -22.62 -7.48
CA HIS A 255 25.99 -23.32 -6.99
C HIS A 255 27.25 -23.03 -7.79
N GLN A 256 27.16 -22.67 -9.07
CA GLN A 256 28.35 -22.34 -9.87
C GLN A 256 28.98 -21.00 -9.53
N ARG A 257 28.21 -20.04 -8.95
CA ARG A 257 28.73 -18.71 -8.64
C ARG A 257 29.54 -18.66 -7.34
N PHE A 258 29.42 -19.64 -6.46
CA PHE A 258 30.15 -19.67 -5.17
C PHE A 258 31.45 -20.48 -5.20
N HIS A 259 31.75 -21.21 -6.27
CA HIS A 259 33.01 -21.96 -6.39
C HIS A 259 34.17 -21.17 -6.98
N PHE A 260 33.95 -19.97 -7.55
CA PHE A 260 34.98 -19.18 -8.21
C PHE A 260 35.73 -18.20 -7.30
N GLN A 261 35.39 -18.08 -6.02
CA GLN A 261 36.05 -17.16 -5.09
C GLN A 261 37.01 -17.82 -4.08
N ARG A 262 37.40 -19.07 -4.30
CA ARG A 262 38.30 -19.78 -3.39
C ARG A 262 39.67 -20.17 -4.00
N ILE A 263 40.04 -19.58 -5.13
CA ILE A 263 41.37 -19.75 -5.71
C ILE A 263 41.87 -18.37 -6.14
N GLN A 264 42.34 -17.61 -5.19
CA GLN A 264 43.42 -16.62 -5.30
C GLN A 264 43.95 -16.30 -3.89
#